data_ccc2f9da1379049b31730d10667f720d
#
_entry.id   ccc2f9da1379049b31730d10667f720d
#
_cell.length_a   1.000
_cell.length_b   1.000
_cell.length_c   1.000
_cell.angle_alpha   90.00
_cell.angle_beta   90.00
_cell.angle_gamma   90.00
#
_symmetry.space_group_name_H-M   'P 1'
#
loop_
_entity.id
_entity.type
_entity.pdbx_description
1 polymer ?
#
loop_
_entity_poly.entity_id
_entity_poly.type
_entity_poly.pdbx_seq_one_letter_code
_entity_poly.pdbx_strand_id
1 'polypeptide(L)'
;MIKIKNIYYMLSYAFYSLNDDKYNKIQTEEFENTSELFAEILAIGVAKQIKQGLVKDYIDVTETTSSIRGKIEITDSINSQVFLKKQLTCTYDEFSVNCYLNQILKSTMNLLLKSDISTSRKKKLKNILRYFSEVDLIDLKDVNWKIRFDRNNQNYRMLIGVCYLISKGLLQTTKKGDVKLMNFLDDQLMSRLYEKFILNYYKKEHPSINANASQIKWQLDDGEDYLLPRMQSDIMLEYLDKVLIIDAKYYKNTLQSYYGVNTIHSGNLYQVFTYVKNKQIEVPDGEVSGMLLYARTDEELLPNNTYKMSGNSISVKTLDLNQDFNLIKKQLDEIAFDYLIDD
;
A
#
# COMPACT_ATOMS: atom_id res chain seq x y z
N MET A 1 13.10 -5.60 -14.22
CA MET A 1 12.85 -4.39 -13.38
C MET A 1 11.50 -3.79 -13.75
N ILE A 2 10.67 -3.31 -12.81
CA ILE A 2 9.35 -2.71 -13.13
C ILE A 2 9.54 -1.33 -13.76
N LYS A 3 8.82 -1.01 -14.83
CA LYS A 3 8.78 0.37 -15.36
C LYS A 3 8.18 1.31 -14.30
N ILE A 4 8.80 2.46 -14.06
CA ILE A 4 8.36 3.45 -13.06
C ILE A 4 6.89 3.85 -13.29
N LYS A 5 6.49 3.99 -14.55
CA LYS A 5 5.11 4.27 -14.95
C LYS A 5 4.12 3.18 -14.49
N ASN A 6 4.53 1.93 -14.47
CA ASN A 6 3.69 0.84 -13.99
C ASN A 6 3.50 0.88 -12.47
N ILE A 7 4.46 1.41 -11.71
CA ILE A 7 4.27 1.70 -10.28
C ILE A 7 3.12 2.71 -10.09
N TYR A 8 3.05 3.75 -10.93
CA TYR A 8 1.91 4.68 -10.90
C TYR A 8 0.59 3.97 -11.18
N TYR A 9 0.52 3.12 -12.20
CA TYR A 9 -0.70 2.36 -12.50
C TYR A 9 -1.09 1.42 -11.34
N MET A 10 -0.14 0.68 -10.77
CA MET A 10 -0.40 -0.15 -9.60
C MET A 10 -0.95 0.67 -8.43
N LEU A 11 -0.39 1.85 -8.17
CA LEU A 11 -0.89 2.79 -7.17
C LEU A 11 -2.30 3.31 -7.51
N SER A 12 -2.60 3.57 -8.79
CA SER A 12 -3.91 4.07 -9.21
C SER A 12 -5.03 3.05 -9.01
N TYR A 13 -4.74 1.77 -9.13
CA TYR A 13 -5.67 0.70 -8.74
C TYR A 13 -5.72 0.51 -7.23
N ALA A 14 -4.59 0.53 -6.55
CA ALA A 14 -4.54 0.40 -5.10
C ALA A 14 -5.23 1.56 -4.36
N PHE A 15 -5.23 2.77 -4.96
CA PHE A 15 -5.80 3.99 -4.41
C PHE A 15 -6.71 4.68 -5.45
N TYR A 16 -7.99 4.48 -5.34
CA TYR A 16 -9.02 5.01 -6.27
C TYR A 16 -8.91 6.52 -6.55
N SER A 17 -8.41 7.29 -5.59
CA SER A 17 -8.25 8.74 -5.67
C SER A 17 -7.21 9.23 -6.69
N LEU A 18 -6.34 8.35 -7.19
CA LEU A 18 -5.39 8.66 -8.27
C LEU A 18 -6.02 8.63 -9.68
N ASN A 19 -7.27 8.20 -9.80
CA ASN A 19 -8.02 8.24 -11.07
C ASN A 19 -8.69 9.62 -11.35
N ASP A 20 -8.45 10.65 -10.51
CA ASP A 20 -8.90 12.02 -10.74
C ASP A 20 -8.12 12.64 -11.92
N ASP A 21 -8.80 13.39 -12.79
CA ASP A 21 -8.25 14.06 -13.98
C ASP A 21 -6.98 14.90 -13.72
N LYS A 22 -6.80 15.36 -12.49
CA LYS A 22 -5.60 16.10 -12.07
C LYS A 22 -4.31 15.29 -12.15
N TYR A 23 -4.42 13.97 -12.08
CA TYR A 23 -3.29 13.06 -12.17
C TYR A 23 -3.04 12.56 -13.61
N ASN A 24 -3.90 12.93 -14.60
CA ASN A 24 -3.75 12.49 -15.99
C ASN A 24 -2.39 12.89 -16.60
N LYS A 25 -1.82 14.02 -16.15
CA LYS A 25 -0.48 14.46 -16.60
C LYS A 25 0.62 13.47 -16.22
N ILE A 26 0.47 12.76 -15.10
CA ILE A 26 1.45 11.75 -14.67
C ILE A 26 1.51 10.59 -15.67
N GLN A 27 0.40 10.25 -16.31
CA GLN A 27 0.34 9.16 -17.29
C GLN A 27 1.15 9.45 -18.56
N THR A 28 1.35 10.72 -18.91
CA THR A 28 2.07 11.15 -20.11
C THR A 28 3.49 11.57 -19.82
N GLU A 29 3.89 11.75 -18.57
CA GLU A 29 5.21 12.19 -18.15
C GLU A 29 6.16 10.98 -17.99
N GLU A 30 7.39 11.13 -18.43
CA GLU A 30 8.46 10.17 -18.14
C GLU A 30 9.22 10.59 -16.89
N PHE A 31 9.46 9.64 -16.00
CA PHE A 31 10.14 9.86 -14.73
C PHE A 31 11.49 9.14 -14.73
N GLU A 32 12.56 9.85 -14.38
CA GLU A 32 13.91 9.28 -14.31
C GLU A 32 14.03 8.26 -13.14
N ASN A 33 13.31 8.51 -12.05
CA ASN A 33 13.32 7.64 -10.87
C ASN A 33 11.98 7.71 -10.11
N THR A 34 11.82 6.78 -9.16
CA THR A 34 10.59 6.65 -8.38
C THR A 34 10.36 7.85 -7.43
N SER A 35 11.42 8.52 -6.95
CA SER A 35 11.31 9.73 -6.12
C SER A 35 10.65 10.86 -6.89
N GLU A 36 10.96 11.00 -8.18
CA GLU A 36 10.35 11.96 -9.10
C GLU A 36 8.84 11.74 -9.19
N LEU A 37 8.43 10.49 -9.42
CA LEU A 37 7.02 10.09 -9.49
C LEU A 37 6.29 10.41 -8.17
N PHE A 38 6.85 10.01 -7.04
CA PHE A 38 6.23 10.26 -5.73
C PHE A 38 6.16 11.75 -5.39
N ALA A 39 7.19 12.53 -5.75
CA ALA A 39 7.19 13.98 -5.55
C ALA A 39 6.05 14.64 -6.35
N GLU A 40 5.78 14.20 -7.58
CA GLU A 40 4.70 14.73 -8.39
C GLU A 40 3.32 14.33 -7.83
N ILE A 41 3.14 13.05 -7.44
CA ILE A 41 1.90 12.59 -6.80
C ILE A 41 1.59 13.41 -5.55
N LEU A 42 2.58 13.59 -4.65
CA LEU A 42 2.39 14.38 -3.43
C LEU A 42 2.13 15.85 -3.75
N ALA A 43 2.86 16.44 -4.71
CA ALA A 43 2.66 17.84 -5.08
C ALA A 43 1.23 18.10 -5.56
N ILE A 44 0.69 17.25 -6.43
CA ILE A 44 -0.68 17.37 -6.94
C ILE A 44 -1.70 17.14 -5.80
N GLY A 45 -1.52 16.07 -5.04
CA GLY A 45 -2.48 15.68 -4.01
C GLY A 45 -2.54 16.66 -2.85
N VAL A 46 -1.38 17.11 -2.36
CA VAL A 46 -1.32 18.09 -1.26
C VAL A 46 -1.82 19.46 -1.72
N ALA A 47 -1.52 19.90 -2.97
CA ALA A 47 -2.08 21.14 -3.50
C ALA A 47 -3.62 21.10 -3.58
N LYS A 48 -4.22 19.91 -3.83
CA LYS A 48 -5.67 19.71 -3.76
C LYS A 48 -6.18 19.88 -2.33
N GLN A 49 -5.51 19.29 -1.33
CA GLN A 49 -5.89 19.44 0.08
C GLN A 49 -5.80 20.90 0.55
N ILE A 50 -4.75 21.63 0.16
CA ILE A 50 -4.61 23.06 0.49
C ILE A 50 -5.81 23.86 -0.05
N LYS A 51 -6.26 23.60 -1.28
CA LYS A 51 -7.43 24.28 -1.87
C LYS A 51 -8.74 23.95 -1.17
N GLN A 52 -8.87 22.76 -0.59
CA GLN A 52 -10.05 22.32 0.18
C GLN A 52 -9.98 22.74 1.65
N GLY A 53 -8.83 23.24 2.11
CA GLY A 53 -8.46 23.42 3.49
C GLY A 53 -7.75 22.17 4.04
N LEU A 54 -6.60 22.38 4.69
CA LEU A 54 -5.91 21.28 5.38
C LEU A 54 -6.82 20.72 6.48
N VAL A 55 -6.75 19.39 6.66
CA VAL A 55 -7.49 18.75 7.75
C VAL A 55 -7.03 19.33 9.10
N LYS A 56 -8.00 19.52 10.00
CA LYS A 56 -7.75 19.92 11.38
C LYS A 56 -8.22 18.80 12.29
N ASP A 57 -7.55 18.68 13.42
CA ASP A 57 -7.92 17.74 14.48
C ASP A 57 -7.73 18.40 15.83
N TYR A 58 -8.37 17.85 16.85
CA TYR A 58 -8.15 18.30 18.22
C TYR A 58 -6.81 17.75 18.71
N ILE A 59 -5.95 18.65 19.14
CA ILE A 59 -4.64 18.33 19.71
C ILE A 59 -4.56 18.93 21.12
N ASP A 60 -3.98 18.16 22.05
CA ASP A 60 -3.68 18.67 23.38
C ASP A 60 -2.56 19.72 23.30
N VAL A 61 -2.86 20.94 23.69
CA VAL A 61 -1.87 22.02 23.80
C VAL A 61 -1.67 22.34 25.27
N THR A 62 -0.43 22.28 25.73
CA THR A 62 -0.03 22.70 27.06
C THR A 62 0.76 24.00 26.97
N GLU A 63 0.20 25.08 27.50
CA GLU A 63 0.85 26.41 27.51
C GLU A 63 0.70 27.11 28.86
N THR A 64 1.62 28.06 29.09
CA THR A 64 1.52 28.96 30.24
C THR A 64 0.73 30.21 29.86
N THR A 65 -0.40 30.42 30.51
CA THR A 65 -1.33 31.50 30.18
C THR A 65 -1.85 32.22 31.42
N SER A 66 -2.23 33.48 31.26
CA SER A 66 -2.92 34.25 32.31
C SER A 66 -4.43 34.03 32.32
N SER A 67 -4.97 33.34 31.29
CA SER A 67 -6.38 33.02 31.15
C SER A 67 -6.56 31.51 31.32
N ILE A 68 -7.33 31.08 32.29
CA ILE A 68 -7.57 29.65 32.56
C ILE A 68 -8.33 29.05 31.40
N ARG A 69 -7.77 27.96 30.83
CA ARG A 69 -8.38 27.16 29.76
C ARG A 69 -8.17 25.68 30.02
N GLY A 70 -9.21 24.87 29.83
CA GLY A 70 -9.11 23.42 29.97
C GLY A 70 -8.67 22.98 31.35
N LYS A 71 -7.74 22.04 31.43
CA LYS A 71 -7.21 21.44 32.67
C LYS A 71 -5.98 22.21 33.14
N ILE A 72 -5.96 22.59 34.43
CA ILE A 72 -4.80 23.21 35.04
C ILE A 72 -3.79 22.14 35.44
N GLU A 73 -2.55 22.26 34.95
CA GLU A 73 -1.42 21.41 35.35
C GLU A 73 -0.73 22.03 36.58
N ILE A 74 -1.26 21.69 37.77
CA ILE A 74 -0.86 22.29 39.03
C ILE A 74 0.62 22.05 39.29
N THR A 75 1.09 20.82 39.12
CA THR A 75 2.50 20.45 39.37
C THR A 75 3.45 21.25 38.49
N ASP A 76 3.15 21.39 37.20
CA ASP A 76 3.96 22.11 36.24
C ASP A 76 3.93 23.60 36.52
N SER A 77 2.79 24.15 36.94
CA SER A 77 2.64 25.55 37.33
C SER A 77 3.46 25.88 38.56
N ILE A 78 3.57 24.97 39.53
CA ILE A 78 4.41 25.16 40.73
C ILE A 78 5.88 25.01 40.36
N ASN A 79 6.27 23.96 39.66
CA ASN A 79 7.67 23.72 39.34
C ASN A 79 8.29 24.84 38.49
N SER A 80 7.52 25.40 37.55
CA SER A 80 7.93 26.49 36.71
C SER A 80 7.76 27.90 37.33
N GLN A 81 7.18 27.96 38.54
CA GLN A 81 6.93 29.21 39.31
C GLN A 81 6.15 30.27 38.52
N VAL A 82 5.34 29.87 37.54
CA VAL A 82 4.60 30.79 36.65
C VAL A 82 3.52 31.60 37.37
N PHE A 83 3.06 31.11 38.52
CA PHE A 83 2.11 31.83 39.38
C PHE A 83 2.64 33.15 39.88
N LEU A 84 3.97 33.32 40.01
CA LEU A 84 4.59 34.62 40.35
C LEU A 84 4.30 35.70 39.30
N LYS A 85 4.06 35.27 38.05
CA LYS A 85 3.67 36.12 36.92
C LYS A 85 2.15 36.19 36.71
N LYS A 86 1.35 35.70 37.69
CA LYS A 86 -0.12 35.53 37.56
C LYS A 86 -0.53 34.70 36.36
N GLN A 87 0.21 33.62 36.10
CA GLN A 87 0.00 32.69 35.02
C GLN A 87 -0.14 31.27 35.57
N LEU A 88 -0.79 30.40 34.80
CA LEU A 88 -0.92 28.95 35.09
C LEU A 88 -0.58 28.16 33.83
N THR A 89 -0.03 26.97 34.02
CA THR A 89 0.12 26.02 32.92
C THR A 89 -1.18 25.27 32.76
N CYS A 90 -1.77 25.37 31.58
CA CYS A 90 -3.06 24.75 31.24
C CYS A 90 -2.90 23.83 30.03
N THR A 91 -3.58 22.67 30.07
CA THR A 91 -3.72 21.76 28.93
C THR A 91 -5.16 21.84 28.43
N TYR A 92 -5.34 22.09 27.15
CA TYR A 92 -6.64 22.17 26.50
C TYR A 92 -6.58 21.66 25.06
N ASP A 93 -7.73 21.25 24.55
CA ASP A 93 -7.89 20.80 23.16
C ASP A 93 -7.93 22.02 22.22
N GLU A 94 -7.05 22.04 21.23
CA GLU A 94 -7.05 23.03 20.17
C GLU A 94 -7.36 22.37 18.82
N PHE A 95 -8.32 22.94 18.08
CA PHE A 95 -8.64 22.49 16.72
C PHE A 95 -7.63 23.07 15.72
N SER A 96 -6.57 22.32 15.48
CA SER A 96 -5.36 22.79 14.82
C SER A 96 -5.06 22.06 13.51
N VAL A 97 -4.41 22.77 12.60
CA VAL A 97 -3.78 22.18 11.40
C VAL A 97 -2.50 21.40 11.76
N ASN A 98 -1.94 21.58 12.95
CA ASN A 98 -0.76 20.85 13.42
C ASN A 98 -1.08 19.41 13.84
N CYS A 99 -2.00 18.76 13.12
CA CYS A 99 -2.41 17.40 13.38
C CYS A 99 -1.45 16.37 12.73
N TYR A 100 -1.51 15.15 13.24
CA TYR A 100 -0.61 14.07 12.89
C TYR A 100 -0.52 13.79 11.38
N LEU A 101 -1.65 13.84 10.65
CA LEU A 101 -1.67 13.63 9.19
C LEU A 101 -0.87 14.70 8.44
N ASN A 102 -1.01 15.97 8.84
CA ASN A 102 -0.28 17.06 8.22
C ASN A 102 1.22 17.04 8.58
N GLN A 103 1.56 16.62 9.80
CA GLN A 103 2.95 16.42 10.23
C GLN A 103 3.64 15.34 9.39
N ILE A 104 2.96 14.22 9.09
CA ILE A 104 3.46 13.16 8.20
C ILE A 104 3.69 13.73 6.79
N LEU A 105 2.72 14.46 6.22
CA LEU A 105 2.86 15.06 4.89
C LEU A 105 4.05 16.02 4.84
N LYS A 106 4.17 16.95 5.80
CA LYS A 106 5.27 17.91 5.89
C LYS A 106 6.63 17.21 5.98
N SER A 107 6.75 16.24 6.89
CA SER A 107 8.00 15.51 7.10
C SER A 107 8.42 14.69 5.88
N THR A 108 7.46 14.06 5.20
CA THR A 108 7.72 13.31 3.96
C THR A 108 8.13 14.22 2.81
N MET A 109 7.49 15.36 2.62
CA MET A 109 7.91 16.32 1.60
C MET A 109 9.32 16.85 1.87
N ASN A 110 9.69 17.11 3.14
CA ASN A 110 11.06 17.48 3.51
C ASN A 110 12.07 16.36 3.25
N LEU A 111 11.69 15.09 3.45
CA LEU A 111 12.53 13.95 3.11
C LEU A 111 12.79 13.89 1.58
N LEU A 112 11.76 14.10 0.76
CA LEU A 112 11.88 14.16 -0.71
C LEU A 112 12.76 15.32 -1.18
N LEU A 113 12.75 16.48 -0.52
CA LEU A 113 13.64 17.59 -0.87
C LEU A 113 15.14 17.24 -0.75
N LYS A 114 15.47 16.23 0.09
CA LYS A 114 16.83 15.72 0.27
C LYS A 114 17.18 14.58 -0.71
N SER A 115 16.19 14.07 -1.45
CA SER A 115 16.38 13.01 -2.42
C SER A 115 16.79 13.56 -3.80
N ASP A 116 17.12 12.62 -4.70
CA ASP A 116 17.47 12.93 -6.09
C ASP A 116 16.21 13.19 -6.91
N ILE A 117 15.72 14.42 -6.83
CA ILE A 117 14.60 14.94 -7.63
C ILE A 117 14.98 16.24 -8.31
N SER A 118 14.36 16.53 -9.43
CA SER A 118 14.63 17.71 -10.26
C SER A 118 14.41 19.02 -9.48
N THR A 119 15.14 20.06 -9.88
CA THR A 119 14.99 21.42 -9.31
C THR A 119 13.57 21.94 -9.44
N SER A 120 12.87 21.60 -10.54
CA SER A 120 11.47 21.97 -10.74
C SER A 120 10.56 21.38 -9.67
N ARG A 121 10.69 20.09 -9.35
CA ARG A 121 9.91 19.42 -8.30
C ARG A 121 10.28 19.91 -6.91
N LYS A 122 11.57 20.14 -6.65
CA LYS A 122 12.00 20.79 -5.40
C LYS A 122 11.32 22.15 -5.21
N LYS A 123 11.23 22.96 -6.28
CA LYS A 123 10.53 24.26 -6.23
C LYS A 123 9.02 24.09 -5.95
N LYS A 124 8.35 23.13 -6.61
CA LYS A 124 6.94 22.83 -6.35
C LYS A 124 6.71 22.44 -4.88
N LEU A 125 7.49 21.50 -4.35
CA LEU A 125 7.36 21.07 -2.95
C LEU A 125 7.65 22.20 -1.95
N LYS A 126 8.68 23.01 -2.19
CA LYS A 126 8.98 24.19 -1.36
C LYS A 126 7.82 25.19 -1.32
N ASN A 127 7.15 25.42 -2.45
CA ASN A 127 5.99 26.30 -2.51
C ASN A 127 4.82 25.75 -1.69
N ILE A 128 4.57 24.44 -1.76
CA ILE A 128 3.54 23.76 -0.98
C ILE A 128 3.84 23.84 0.52
N LEU A 129 5.08 23.61 0.91
CA LEU A 129 5.52 23.64 2.32
C LEU A 129 5.31 25.00 3.01
N ARG A 130 5.17 26.10 2.27
CA ARG A 130 4.82 27.41 2.84
C ARG A 130 3.46 27.42 3.54
N TYR A 131 2.52 26.56 3.08
CA TYR A 131 1.20 26.42 3.70
C TYR A 131 1.21 25.55 4.96
N PHE A 132 2.35 24.96 5.29
CA PHE A 132 2.58 24.12 6.47
C PHE A 132 3.42 24.85 7.55
N SER A 133 3.40 26.18 7.58
CA SER A 133 4.18 26.97 8.56
C SER A 133 3.84 26.59 10.00
N GLU A 134 2.56 26.39 10.31
CA GLU A 134 2.05 26.04 11.64
C GLU A 134 2.10 24.52 11.94
N VAL A 135 2.58 23.70 11.02
CA VAL A 135 2.68 22.26 11.20
C VAL A 135 4.10 21.88 11.62
N ASP A 136 4.25 21.03 12.62
CA ASP A 136 5.56 20.58 13.10
C ASP A 136 6.14 19.47 12.23
N LEU A 137 7.45 19.27 12.33
CA LEU A 137 8.15 18.13 11.77
C LEU A 137 8.19 17.00 12.78
N ILE A 138 7.98 15.77 12.32
CA ILE A 138 8.11 14.55 13.12
C ILE A 138 9.15 13.62 12.51
N ASP A 139 9.74 12.74 13.32
CA ASP A 139 10.59 11.67 12.78
C ASP A 139 9.71 10.58 12.16
N LEU A 140 9.89 10.37 10.86
CA LEU A 140 9.12 9.36 10.11
C LEU A 140 9.43 7.92 10.52
N LYS A 141 10.50 7.68 11.31
CA LYS A 141 10.82 6.37 11.87
C LYS A 141 9.86 5.98 12.98
N ASP A 142 9.40 6.95 13.74
CA ASP A 142 8.55 6.77 14.92
C ASP A 142 7.06 6.80 14.56
N VAL A 143 6.72 7.02 13.29
CA VAL A 143 5.33 7.09 12.84
C VAL A 143 4.63 5.74 12.97
N ASN A 144 3.51 5.73 13.70
CA ASN A 144 2.58 4.62 13.69
C ASN A 144 1.70 4.68 12.43
N TRP A 145 2.02 3.85 11.44
CA TRP A 145 1.32 3.80 10.15
C TRP A 145 -0.03 3.09 10.19
N LYS A 146 -0.46 2.54 11.33
CA LYS A 146 -1.82 1.97 11.53
C LYS A 146 -2.83 3.08 11.81
N ILE A 147 -2.98 4.00 10.86
CA ILE A 147 -3.84 5.18 10.98
C ILE A 147 -5.27 4.81 10.64
N ARG A 148 -6.21 5.23 11.48
CA ARG A 148 -7.64 5.14 11.20
C ARG A 148 -8.09 6.39 10.45
N PHE A 149 -8.89 6.19 9.42
CA PHE A 149 -9.46 7.27 8.61
C PHE A 149 -10.97 7.30 8.82
N ASP A 150 -11.50 8.49 9.04
CA ASP A 150 -12.92 8.79 9.13
C ASP A 150 -13.41 9.54 7.88
N ARG A 151 -14.67 10.00 7.88
CA ARG A 151 -15.26 10.72 6.73
C ARG A 151 -14.55 12.05 6.44
N ASN A 152 -14.00 12.71 7.45
CA ASN A 152 -13.41 14.05 7.33
C ASN A 152 -12.00 13.99 6.74
N ASN A 153 -11.27 12.89 6.96
CA ASN A 153 -9.87 12.73 6.55
C ASN A 153 -9.64 11.60 5.53
N GLN A 154 -10.70 10.97 5.03
CA GLN A 154 -10.62 9.89 4.03
C GLN A 154 -9.80 10.28 2.79
N ASN A 155 -9.83 11.54 2.39
CA ASN A 155 -9.07 12.08 1.26
C ASN A 155 -7.54 12.02 1.48
N TYR A 156 -7.10 11.92 2.73
CA TYR A 156 -5.68 11.79 3.08
C TYR A 156 -5.16 10.36 2.94
N ARG A 157 -6.03 9.36 2.92
CA ARG A 157 -5.66 7.94 2.94
C ARG A 157 -4.64 7.58 1.86
N MET A 158 -4.85 8.06 0.65
CA MET A 158 -3.91 7.83 -0.47
C MET A 158 -2.57 8.54 -0.23
N LEU A 159 -2.61 9.82 0.16
CA LEU A 159 -1.39 10.61 0.39
C LEU A 159 -0.54 10.00 1.51
N ILE A 160 -1.17 9.58 2.60
CA ILE A 160 -0.49 8.90 3.70
C ILE A 160 0.07 7.53 3.26
N GLY A 161 -0.66 6.79 2.42
CA GLY A 161 -0.14 5.56 1.80
C GLY A 161 1.11 5.80 0.97
N VAL A 162 1.14 6.88 0.18
CA VAL A 162 2.33 7.30 -0.59
C VAL A 162 3.45 7.74 0.35
N CYS A 163 3.15 8.50 1.43
CA CYS A 163 4.13 8.87 2.44
C CYS A 163 4.77 7.64 3.11
N TYR A 164 3.98 6.60 3.38
CA TYR A 164 4.49 5.34 3.93
C TYR A 164 5.51 4.68 2.98
N LEU A 165 5.18 4.59 1.68
CA LEU A 165 6.09 4.03 0.67
C LEU A 165 7.41 4.81 0.58
N ILE A 166 7.33 6.14 0.57
CA ILE A 166 8.50 7.03 0.52
C ILE A 166 9.36 6.87 1.78
N SER A 167 8.72 6.90 2.96
CA SER A 167 9.41 6.80 4.24
C SER A 167 10.18 5.49 4.35
N LYS A 168 9.55 4.37 4.02
CA LYS A 168 10.21 3.05 4.06
C LYS A 168 11.32 2.93 3.01
N GLY A 169 11.08 3.38 1.79
CA GLY A 169 12.08 3.35 0.72
C GLY A 169 13.29 4.24 0.98
N LEU A 170 13.10 5.52 1.34
CA LEU A 170 14.19 6.48 1.52
C LEU A 170 14.95 6.32 2.85
N LEU A 171 14.26 5.97 3.94
CA LEU A 171 14.92 5.82 5.25
C LEU A 171 15.85 4.60 5.32
N GLN A 172 15.57 3.54 4.58
CA GLN A 172 16.46 2.38 4.51
C GLN A 172 17.74 2.69 3.73
N THR A 173 17.67 3.57 2.73
CA THR A 173 18.81 3.93 1.87
C THR A 173 19.85 4.78 2.58
N THR A 174 19.44 5.65 3.52
CA THR A 174 20.37 6.48 4.31
C THR A 174 21.35 5.70 5.18
N LYS A 175 21.08 4.42 5.45
CA LYS A 175 22.00 3.54 6.20
C LYS A 175 23.17 2.99 5.36
N LYS A 176 23.16 3.12 4.03
CA LYS A 176 24.16 2.56 3.10
C LYS A 176 24.87 3.56 2.18
N GLY A 177 24.68 4.86 2.38
CA GLY A 177 25.50 5.93 1.74
C GLY A 177 25.23 6.22 0.25
N ASP A 178 24.41 5.45 -0.47
CA ASP A 178 24.06 5.72 -1.87
C ASP A 178 22.56 5.65 -2.11
N VAL A 179 21.99 6.79 -2.56
CA VAL A 179 20.54 7.02 -2.64
C VAL A 179 20.01 6.58 -4.01
N LYS A 180 19.70 5.30 -4.18
CA LYS A 180 18.84 4.83 -5.27
C LYS A 180 17.60 4.17 -4.70
N LEU A 181 16.48 4.90 -4.68
CA LEU A 181 15.16 4.43 -4.20
C LEU A 181 14.66 3.18 -4.92
N MET A 182 15.12 2.92 -6.13
CA MET A 182 14.63 1.82 -6.98
C MET A 182 14.98 0.40 -6.49
N ASN A 183 15.99 0.23 -5.64
CA ASN A 183 16.41 -1.11 -5.20
C ASN A 183 15.85 -1.51 -3.83
N PHE A 184 15.02 -0.67 -3.19
CA PHE A 184 14.64 -0.84 -1.79
C PHE A 184 13.20 -0.44 -1.45
N LEU A 185 12.27 -0.53 -2.37
CA LEU A 185 10.92 -0.77 -1.92
C LEU A 185 10.97 -2.17 -1.33
N ASP A 186 10.94 -2.25 0.01
CA ASP A 186 10.90 -3.48 0.78
C ASP A 186 10.01 -4.49 0.07
N ASP A 187 10.51 -5.71 -0.17
CA ASP A 187 9.77 -6.75 -0.88
C ASP A 187 8.38 -6.93 -0.30
N GLN A 188 8.20 -6.72 1.00
CA GLN A 188 6.89 -6.72 1.66
C GLN A 188 5.96 -5.58 1.22
N LEU A 189 6.50 -4.39 0.93
CA LEU A 189 5.71 -3.25 0.47
C LEU A 189 5.24 -3.43 -0.95
N MET A 190 6.14 -3.88 -1.81
CA MET A 190 5.81 -4.18 -3.21
C MET A 190 4.85 -5.36 -3.28
N SER A 191 4.98 -6.38 -2.42
CA SER A 191 4.03 -7.49 -2.32
C SER A 191 2.63 -6.97 -2.02
N ARG A 192 2.47 -6.16 -0.96
CA ARG A 192 1.16 -5.56 -0.61
C ARG A 192 0.59 -4.65 -1.69
N LEU A 193 1.43 -3.90 -2.40
CA LEU A 193 0.99 -3.07 -3.52
C LEU A 193 0.54 -3.93 -4.69
N TYR A 194 1.26 -4.99 -4.99
CA TYR A 194 0.99 -5.94 -6.04
C TYR A 194 -0.33 -6.69 -5.79
N GLU A 195 -0.53 -7.25 -4.59
CA GLU A 195 -1.78 -7.89 -4.15
C GLU A 195 -2.98 -6.94 -4.32
N LYS A 196 -2.87 -5.70 -3.80
CA LYS A 196 -3.93 -4.69 -3.92
C LYS A 196 -4.19 -4.27 -5.36
N PHE A 197 -3.15 -4.16 -6.17
CA PHE A 197 -3.28 -3.83 -7.57
C PHE A 197 -4.13 -4.89 -8.29
N ILE A 198 -3.78 -6.17 -8.17
CA ILE A 198 -4.49 -7.26 -8.85
C ILE A 198 -5.94 -7.34 -8.38
N LEU A 199 -6.16 -7.34 -7.06
CA LEU A 199 -7.51 -7.40 -6.49
C LEU A 199 -8.39 -6.26 -7.01
N ASN A 200 -7.90 -5.02 -6.98
CA ASN A 200 -8.68 -3.86 -7.40
C ASN A 200 -8.77 -3.73 -8.92
N TYR A 201 -7.82 -4.32 -9.65
CA TYR A 201 -7.93 -4.48 -11.10
C TYR A 201 -9.20 -5.25 -11.45
N TYR A 202 -9.36 -6.46 -10.92
CA TYR A 202 -10.53 -7.28 -11.19
C TYR A 202 -11.83 -6.63 -10.70
N LYS A 203 -11.83 -6.01 -9.51
CA LYS A 203 -13.00 -5.24 -9.03
C LYS A 203 -13.47 -4.15 -9.97
N LYS A 204 -12.53 -3.49 -10.64
CA LYS A 204 -12.82 -2.33 -11.51
C LYS A 204 -13.10 -2.74 -12.95
N GLU A 205 -12.25 -3.57 -13.52
CA GLU A 205 -12.29 -3.91 -14.96
C GLU A 205 -13.24 -5.09 -15.25
N HIS A 206 -13.47 -5.96 -14.25
CA HIS A 206 -14.36 -7.12 -14.35
C HIS A 206 -15.46 -7.10 -13.29
N PRO A 207 -16.42 -6.15 -13.33
CA PRO A 207 -17.43 -5.99 -12.27
C PRO A 207 -18.42 -7.17 -12.20
N SER A 208 -18.51 -8.03 -13.22
CA SER A 208 -19.28 -9.26 -13.19
C SER A 208 -18.65 -10.36 -12.34
N ILE A 209 -17.35 -10.30 -12.11
CA ILE A 209 -16.60 -11.22 -11.25
C ILE A 209 -16.64 -10.70 -9.81
N ASN A 210 -17.06 -11.52 -8.87
CA ASN A 210 -16.96 -11.19 -7.45
C ASN A 210 -15.51 -11.34 -6.99
N ALA A 211 -14.75 -10.24 -7.01
CA ALA A 211 -13.35 -10.23 -6.59
C ALA A 211 -13.22 -9.72 -5.14
N ASN A 212 -12.66 -10.54 -4.27
CA ASN A 212 -12.47 -10.21 -2.86
C ASN A 212 -11.20 -10.84 -2.28
N ALA A 213 -10.84 -10.48 -1.05
CA ALA A 213 -9.80 -11.14 -0.24
C ALA A 213 -10.51 -11.88 0.90
N SER A 214 -10.89 -13.12 0.65
CA SER A 214 -11.75 -13.88 1.54
C SER A 214 -10.96 -14.74 2.52
N GLN A 215 -11.53 -14.89 3.70
CA GLN A 215 -11.12 -15.92 4.64
C GLN A 215 -11.69 -17.26 4.16
N ILE A 216 -10.83 -18.29 4.13
CA ILE A 216 -11.19 -19.67 3.82
C ILE A 216 -11.25 -20.42 5.15
N LYS A 217 -12.34 -21.16 5.37
CA LYS A 217 -12.51 -21.94 6.59
C LYS A 217 -11.80 -23.29 6.47
N TRP A 218 -11.23 -23.76 7.56
CA TRP A 218 -10.82 -25.15 7.66
C TRP A 218 -12.03 -26.06 7.61
N GLN A 219 -12.00 -27.03 6.76
CA GLN A 219 -13.04 -28.06 6.70
C GLN A 219 -12.59 -29.23 7.58
N LEU A 220 -13.17 -29.33 8.77
CA LEU A 220 -12.85 -30.36 9.75
C LEU A 220 -13.91 -31.43 9.74
N ASP A 221 -13.48 -32.67 9.87
CA ASP A 221 -14.39 -33.81 10.04
C ASP A 221 -15.00 -33.82 11.46
N ASP A 222 -14.21 -33.36 12.44
CA ASP A 222 -14.62 -33.19 13.83
C ASP A 222 -13.74 -32.15 14.55
N GLY A 223 -14.14 -31.77 15.79
CA GLY A 223 -13.37 -30.91 16.66
C GLY A 223 -13.55 -29.40 16.43
N GLU A 224 -12.71 -28.60 17.10
CA GLU A 224 -12.74 -27.15 17.07
C GLU A 224 -11.47 -26.56 16.41
N ASP A 225 -11.63 -25.42 15.72
CA ASP A 225 -10.55 -24.77 14.94
C ASP A 225 -9.75 -23.71 15.70
N TYR A 226 -9.94 -23.58 17.03
CA TYR A 226 -9.43 -22.43 17.80
C TYR A 226 -7.90 -22.25 17.79
N LEU A 227 -7.13 -23.31 17.54
CA LEU A 227 -5.67 -23.27 17.40
C LEU A 227 -5.19 -23.24 15.94
N LEU A 228 -6.11 -23.38 14.97
CA LEU A 228 -5.72 -23.39 13.57
C LEU A 228 -5.43 -21.96 13.07
N PRO A 229 -4.40 -21.78 12.25
CA PRO A 229 -4.11 -20.48 11.67
C PRO A 229 -5.24 -20.06 10.72
N ARG A 230 -5.53 -18.76 10.66
CA ARG A 230 -6.49 -18.23 9.68
C ARG A 230 -5.93 -18.37 8.28
N MET A 231 -6.72 -18.97 7.39
CA MET A 231 -6.44 -18.98 5.97
C MET A 231 -7.10 -17.76 5.33
N GLN A 232 -6.30 -16.92 4.69
CA GLN A 232 -6.74 -15.70 4.02
C GLN A 232 -6.13 -15.68 2.63
N SER A 233 -6.96 -15.68 1.58
CA SER A 233 -6.49 -15.50 0.21
C SER A 233 -6.11 -14.04 -0.04
N ASP A 234 -5.10 -13.80 -0.88
CA ASP A 234 -4.79 -12.46 -1.38
C ASP A 234 -5.90 -11.98 -2.32
N ILE A 235 -6.29 -12.83 -3.26
CA ILE A 235 -7.38 -12.60 -4.20
C ILE A 235 -8.20 -13.89 -4.37
N MET A 236 -9.52 -13.77 -4.29
CA MET A 236 -10.48 -14.79 -4.68
C MET A 236 -11.40 -14.18 -5.72
N LEU A 237 -11.50 -14.83 -6.87
CA LEU A 237 -12.37 -14.48 -7.97
C LEU A 237 -13.46 -15.54 -8.09
N GLU A 238 -14.72 -15.11 -8.05
CA GLU A 238 -15.88 -16.01 -8.13
C GLU A 238 -16.79 -15.55 -9.28
N TYR A 239 -17.14 -16.47 -10.15
CA TYR A 239 -18.05 -16.23 -11.26
C TYR A 239 -18.87 -17.50 -11.52
N LEU A 240 -20.18 -17.41 -11.37
CA LEU A 240 -21.10 -18.55 -11.42
C LEU A 240 -20.65 -19.65 -10.43
N ASP A 241 -20.36 -20.83 -10.92
CA ASP A 241 -19.89 -22.01 -10.19
C ASP A 241 -18.35 -22.16 -10.17
N LYS A 242 -17.62 -21.21 -10.78
CA LYS A 242 -16.16 -21.22 -10.85
C LYS A 242 -15.54 -20.31 -9.81
N VAL A 243 -14.50 -20.80 -9.16
CA VAL A 243 -13.70 -20.06 -8.17
C VAL A 243 -12.23 -20.18 -8.51
N LEU A 244 -11.55 -19.04 -8.64
CA LEU A 244 -10.10 -18.96 -8.77
C LEU A 244 -9.49 -18.29 -7.54
N ILE A 245 -8.63 -18.99 -6.82
CA ILE A 245 -7.88 -18.48 -5.67
C ILE A 245 -6.48 -18.11 -6.15
N ILE A 246 -6.14 -16.83 -6.11
CA ILE A 246 -4.83 -16.33 -6.52
C ILE A 246 -4.04 -15.92 -5.27
N ASP A 247 -2.84 -16.46 -5.14
CA ASP A 247 -1.83 -16.08 -4.17
C ASP A 247 -0.74 -15.28 -4.93
N ALA A 248 -0.72 -13.97 -4.72
CA ALA A 248 0.10 -13.04 -5.48
C ALA A 248 1.46 -12.84 -4.79
N LYS A 249 2.54 -13.14 -5.49
CA LYS A 249 3.89 -13.13 -4.95
C LYS A 249 4.80 -12.14 -5.67
N TYR A 250 5.37 -11.24 -4.90
CA TYR A 250 6.40 -10.32 -5.36
C TYR A 250 7.72 -10.66 -4.67
N TYR A 251 8.55 -11.45 -5.34
CA TYR A 251 9.84 -11.87 -4.84
C TYR A 251 10.97 -11.39 -5.75
N LYS A 252 12.15 -11.23 -5.18
CA LYS A 252 13.37 -10.96 -5.95
C LYS A 252 13.74 -12.16 -6.82
N ASN A 253 13.54 -13.38 -6.30
CA ASN A 253 13.73 -14.64 -7.00
C ASN A 253 12.42 -15.44 -6.96
N THR A 254 11.90 -15.79 -8.14
CA THR A 254 10.65 -16.53 -8.33
C THR A 254 10.80 -17.99 -7.93
N LEU A 255 11.96 -18.55 -8.21
CA LEU A 255 12.30 -19.94 -7.93
C LEU A 255 13.34 -20.06 -6.82
N GLN A 256 13.28 -21.15 -6.08
CA GLN A 256 14.33 -21.56 -5.16
C GLN A 256 15.26 -22.55 -5.87
N SER A 257 16.56 -22.37 -5.72
CA SER A 257 17.56 -23.31 -6.25
C SER A 257 18.10 -24.17 -5.13
N TYR A 258 18.02 -25.49 -5.31
CA TYR A 258 18.58 -26.47 -4.40
C TYR A 258 19.36 -27.52 -5.21
N TYR A 259 20.64 -27.68 -4.95
CA TYR A 259 21.56 -28.55 -5.73
C TYR A 259 21.49 -28.32 -7.25
N GLY A 260 21.34 -27.09 -7.70
CA GLY A 260 21.26 -26.74 -9.14
C GLY A 260 19.92 -27.05 -9.81
N VAL A 261 18.92 -27.50 -9.05
CA VAL A 261 17.56 -27.69 -9.53
C VAL A 261 16.68 -26.51 -9.09
N ASN A 262 16.07 -25.84 -10.04
CA ASN A 262 15.14 -24.74 -9.77
C ASN A 262 13.74 -25.30 -9.55
N THR A 263 13.14 -24.95 -8.41
CA THR A 263 11.80 -25.40 -8.03
C THR A 263 10.94 -24.23 -7.53
N ILE A 264 9.62 -24.39 -7.61
CA ILE A 264 8.68 -23.49 -6.98
C ILE A 264 8.85 -23.55 -5.45
N HIS A 265 8.68 -22.43 -4.77
CA HIS A 265 8.69 -22.41 -3.30
C HIS A 265 7.59 -23.31 -2.74
N SER A 266 7.99 -24.41 -2.10
CA SER A 266 7.06 -25.45 -1.62
C SER A 266 6.00 -24.89 -0.67
N GLY A 267 6.37 -23.97 0.23
CA GLY A 267 5.42 -23.32 1.14
C GLY A 267 4.29 -22.59 0.43
N ASN A 268 4.59 -21.90 -0.67
CA ASN A 268 3.57 -21.20 -1.47
C ASN A 268 2.62 -22.20 -2.17
N LEU A 269 3.21 -23.28 -2.70
CA LEU A 269 2.41 -24.33 -3.35
C LEU A 269 1.48 -25.02 -2.35
N TYR A 270 1.97 -25.37 -1.16
CA TYR A 270 1.16 -25.96 -0.10
C TYR A 270 0.06 -25.01 0.38
N GLN A 271 0.36 -23.73 0.49
CA GLN A 271 -0.61 -22.71 0.87
C GLN A 271 -1.80 -22.67 -0.11
N VAL A 272 -1.51 -22.50 -1.40
CA VAL A 272 -2.57 -22.42 -2.42
C VAL A 272 -3.33 -23.71 -2.55
N PHE A 273 -2.63 -24.86 -2.50
CA PHE A 273 -3.26 -26.18 -2.54
C PHE A 273 -4.21 -26.38 -1.35
N THR A 274 -3.80 -26.03 -0.14
CA THR A 274 -4.65 -26.11 1.05
C THR A 274 -5.90 -25.23 0.91
N TYR A 275 -5.73 -24.01 0.40
CA TYR A 275 -6.86 -23.10 0.16
C TYR A 275 -7.88 -23.69 -0.81
N VAL A 276 -7.39 -24.20 -1.93
CA VAL A 276 -8.24 -24.82 -2.97
C VAL A 276 -8.99 -26.02 -2.42
N LYS A 277 -8.32 -26.91 -1.68
CA LYS A 277 -8.97 -28.11 -1.13
C LYS A 277 -10.07 -27.80 -0.11
N ASN A 278 -9.81 -26.85 0.80
CA ASN A 278 -10.83 -26.43 1.77
C ASN A 278 -12.02 -25.73 1.06
N LYS A 279 -11.74 -24.86 0.07
CA LYS A 279 -12.81 -24.18 -0.69
C LYS A 279 -13.62 -25.18 -1.55
N GLN A 280 -12.99 -26.20 -2.13
CA GLN A 280 -13.69 -27.23 -2.92
C GLN A 280 -14.68 -28.03 -2.08
N ILE A 281 -14.37 -28.30 -0.82
CA ILE A 281 -15.31 -28.98 0.10
C ILE A 281 -16.49 -28.04 0.42
N GLU A 282 -16.25 -26.73 0.54
CA GLU A 282 -17.30 -25.73 0.77
C GLU A 282 -18.26 -25.59 -0.44
N VAL A 283 -17.75 -25.77 -1.66
CA VAL A 283 -18.52 -25.66 -2.92
C VAL A 283 -18.34 -26.95 -3.75
N PRO A 284 -18.98 -28.07 -3.35
CA PRO A 284 -18.72 -29.40 -3.93
C PRO A 284 -19.08 -29.49 -5.41
N ASP A 285 -20.12 -28.78 -5.86
CA ASP A 285 -20.59 -28.76 -7.25
C ASP A 285 -19.88 -27.73 -8.13
N GLY A 286 -19.02 -26.86 -7.53
CA GLY A 286 -18.28 -25.84 -8.23
C GLY A 286 -16.89 -26.31 -8.68
N GLU A 287 -16.31 -25.58 -9.62
CA GLU A 287 -14.93 -25.77 -10.06
C GLU A 287 -13.99 -24.80 -9.31
N VAL A 288 -13.13 -25.32 -8.42
CA VAL A 288 -12.17 -24.53 -7.67
C VAL A 288 -10.76 -24.73 -8.22
N SER A 289 -10.15 -23.63 -8.66
CA SER A 289 -8.78 -23.60 -9.16
C SER A 289 -7.90 -22.70 -8.30
N GLY A 290 -6.61 -22.98 -8.28
CA GLY A 290 -5.60 -22.18 -7.58
C GLY A 290 -4.54 -21.62 -8.51
N MET A 291 -3.97 -20.46 -8.15
CA MET A 291 -2.89 -19.85 -8.90
C MET A 291 -1.87 -19.21 -7.99
N LEU A 292 -0.59 -19.51 -8.21
CA LEU A 292 0.53 -18.69 -7.77
C LEU A 292 0.85 -17.70 -8.89
N LEU A 293 0.66 -16.40 -8.64
CA LEU A 293 0.90 -15.35 -9.62
C LEU A 293 2.13 -14.52 -9.20
N TYR A 294 3.27 -14.86 -9.78
CA TYR A 294 4.53 -14.18 -9.52
C TYR A 294 4.67 -12.91 -10.35
N ALA A 295 5.16 -11.82 -9.74
CA ALA A 295 5.67 -10.70 -10.52
C ALA A 295 6.98 -11.11 -11.19
N ARG A 296 7.15 -10.79 -12.50
CA ARG A 296 8.36 -11.11 -13.25
C ARG A 296 9.61 -10.51 -12.61
N THR A 297 10.60 -11.35 -12.41
CA THR A 297 11.95 -11.00 -12.01
C THR A 297 12.90 -10.91 -13.23
N ASP A 298 14.19 -10.71 -12.97
CA ASP A 298 15.22 -10.72 -14.01
C ASP A 298 15.77 -12.16 -14.28
N GLU A 299 15.10 -13.20 -13.76
CA GLU A 299 15.46 -14.61 -13.98
C GLU A 299 15.14 -15.06 -15.41
N GLU A 300 15.98 -15.95 -15.96
CA GLU A 300 15.77 -16.50 -17.30
C GLU A 300 14.57 -17.47 -17.35
N LEU A 301 14.37 -18.26 -16.28
CA LEU A 301 13.29 -19.22 -16.18
C LEU A 301 12.08 -18.61 -15.47
N LEU A 302 11.01 -18.42 -16.20
CA LEU A 302 9.76 -17.88 -15.72
C LEU A 302 8.70 -18.98 -15.66
N PRO A 303 8.12 -19.27 -14.48
CA PRO A 303 7.07 -20.30 -14.38
C PRO A 303 5.82 -19.89 -15.18
N ASN A 304 5.34 -20.82 -16.00
CA ASN A 304 4.05 -20.71 -16.68
C ASN A 304 3.48 -22.13 -16.92
N ASN A 305 3.09 -22.78 -15.83
CA ASN A 305 2.65 -24.17 -15.83
C ASN A 305 1.33 -24.33 -15.12
N THR A 306 0.54 -25.31 -15.54
CA THR A 306 -0.69 -25.73 -14.88
C THR A 306 -0.62 -27.22 -14.57
N TYR A 307 -0.96 -27.56 -13.34
CA TYR A 307 -0.91 -28.92 -12.82
C TYR A 307 -2.32 -29.34 -12.38
N LYS A 308 -2.71 -30.57 -12.67
CA LYS A 308 -3.90 -31.18 -12.06
C LYS A 308 -3.49 -31.96 -10.82
N MET A 309 -4.00 -31.55 -9.65
CA MET A 309 -3.64 -32.11 -8.35
C MET A 309 -4.89 -32.46 -7.57
N SER A 310 -5.11 -33.76 -7.30
CA SER A 310 -6.25 -34.26 -6.51
C SER A 310 -7.61 -33.70 -6.96
N GLY A 311 -7.82 -33.62 -8.27
CA GLY A 311 -9.06 -33.17 -8.89
C GLY A 311 -9.14 -31.68 -9.21
N ASN A 312 -8.28 -30.85 -8.66
CA ASN A 312 -8.27 -29.41 -8.89
C ASN A 312 -7.14 -28.99 -9.84
N SER A 313 -7.28 -27.82 -10.44
CA SER A 313 -6.24 -27.18 -11.27
C SER A 313 -5.43 -26.20 -10.43
N ILE A 314 -4.11 -26.35 -10.41
CA ILE A 314 -3.17 -25.45 -9.73
C ILE A 314 -2.20 -24.91 -10.77
N SER A 315 -2.17 -23.60 -10.93
CA SER A 315 -1.31 -22.90 -11.90
C SER A 315 -0.21 -22.12 -11.21
N VAL A 316 0.91 -22.01 -11.91
CA VAL A 316 1.99 -21.10 -11.54
C VAL A 316 2.26 -20.22 -12.74
N LYS A 317 1.92 -18.95 -12.65
CA LYS A 317 2.05 -17.99 -13.76
C LYS A 317 2.90 -16.80 -13.35
N THR A 318 3.45 -16.11 -14.34
CA THR A 318 4.28 -14.92 -14.13
C THR A 318 3.65 -13.72 -14.84
N LEU A 319 3.41 -12.63 -14.11
CA LEU A 319 2.92 -11.36 -14.64
C LEU A 319 4.10 -10.43 -14.95
N ASP A 320 4.29 -10.06 -16.22
CA ASP A 320 5.38 -9.18 -16.63
C ASP A 320 5.04 -7.70 -16.40
N LEU A 321 5.56 -7.14 -15.32
CA LEU A 321 5.40 -5.72 -14.98
C LEU A 321 6.39 -4.78 -15.69
N ASN A 322 7.26 -5.30 -16.56
CA ASN A 322 8.26 -4.51 -17.29
C ASN A 322 7.85 -4.18 -18.73
N GLN A 323 6.58 -4.33 -19.06
CA GLN A 323 6.02 -4.03 -20.38
C GLN A 323 5.02 -2.88 -20.32
N ASP A 324 4.41 -2.54 -21.46
CA ASP A 324 3.37 -1.51 -21.48
C ASP A 324 2.15 -1.96 -20.70
N PHE A 325 1.52 -1.01 -19.99
CA PHE A 325 0.43 -1.32 -19.08
C PHE A 325 -0.76 -2.04 -19.76
N ASN A 326 -1.04 -1.72 -21.02
CA ASN A 326 -2.07 -2.42 -21.79
C ASN A 326 -1.77 -3.92 -21.97
N LEU A 327 -0.50 -4.29 -22.06
CA LEU A 327 -0.10 -5.70 -22.14
C LEU A 327 -0.22 -6.38 -20.76
N ILE A 328 0.02 -5.64 -19.67
CA ILE A 328 -0.25 -6.14 -18.32
C ILE A 328 -1.74 -6.39 -18.11
N LYS A 329 -2.59 -5.43 -18.55
CA LYS A 329 -4.04 -5.60 -18.54
C LYS A 329 -4.44 -6.85 -19.30
N LYS A 330 -3.95 -7.03 -20.53
CA LYS A 330 -4.25 -8.18 -21.36
C LYS A 330 -3.91 -9.51 -20.66
N GLN A 331 -2.76 -9.61 -19.98
CA GLN A 331 -2.39 -10.81 -19.22
C GLN A 331 -3.37 -11.08 -18.06
N LEU A 332 -3.83 -10.04 -17.37
CA LEU A 332 -4.83 -10.20 -16.29
C LEU A 332 -6.22 -10.56 -16.84
N ASP A 333 -6.59 -9.98 -17.99
CA ASP A 333 -7.84 -10.32 -18.68
C ASP A 333 -7.82 -11.79 -19.15
N GLU A 334 -6.72 -12.25 -19.75
CA GLU A 334 -6.53 -13.64 -20.15
C GLU A 334 -6.68 -14.61 -18.96
N ILE A 335 -6.20 -14.26 -17.76
CA ILE A 335 -6.43 -15.06 -16.56
C ILE A 335 -7.92 -15.16 -16.22
N ALA A 336 -8.67 -14.06 -16.32
CA ALA A 336 -10.10 -14.09 -16.04
C ALA A 336 -10.86 -14.93 -17.06
N PHE A 337 -10.53 -14.83 -18.35
CA PHE A 337 -11.14 -15.63 -19.42
C PHE A 337 -10.79 -17.11 -19.30
N ASP A 338 -9.51 -17.46 -19.12
CA ASP A 338 -9.05 -18.85 -19.07
C ASP A 338 -9.67 -19.67 -17.92
N TYR A 339 -10.03 -19.04 -16.80
CA TYR A 339 -10.40 -19.75 -15.57
C TYR A 339 -11.85 -19.55 -15.13
N LEU A 340 -12.51 -18.48 -15.58
CA LEU A 340 -13.82 -18.11 -15.04
C LEU A 340 -14.88 -17.93 -16.12
N ILE A 341 -14.53 -17.35 -17.26
CA ILE A 341 -15.48 -16.95 -18.30
C ILE A 341 -15.30 -17.94 -19.46
N ASP A 342 -16.28 -18.81 -19.68
CA ASP A 342 -16.31 -19.64 -20.89
C ASP A 342 -16.67 -18.76 -22.10
N ASP A 343 -16.11 -19.06 -23.29
CA ASP A 343 -16.46 -18.45 -24.57
C ASP A 343 -17.92 -18.76 -24.97
#